data_d5492c8e94503a5214b2a4ca57ccbdc0
#
_entry.id   d5492c8e94503a5214b2a4ca57ccbdc0
#
_cell.length_a   1.000
_cell.length_b   1.000
_cell.length_c   1.000
_cell.angle_alpha   90.00
_cell.angle_beta   90.00
_cell.angle_gamma   90.00
#
_symmetry.space_group_name_H-M   'P 1'
#
loop_
_entity.id
_entity.type
_entity.pdbx_description
1 polymer ?
#
loop_
_entity_poly.entity_id
_entity_poly.type
_entity_poly.pdbx_seq_one_letter_code
_entity_poly.pdbx_strand_id
1 'polypeptide(L)'
;CTSRTDLPHISPREVHISYLPLAHIFETVVMNFCLFRGAAVGFYQGDTLKILDDLQALRPTIFVSVPRLYNRIHDKIVGGARAKGGLAGKLFFKALDAKLQRLHATGSGEHRLYDALIFSKVRRQLGLDRCAKMLCGSAPIAADVKDFLRVAIGAQFIEGYGLTETSAAATICHPDDVTNFHVGMPALCCELKLQDVSEMGYSSAADPPSGEVCVRGPCVFGGYYKMEVTRDYPRL
;
A
#
# COMPACT_ATOMS: atom_id res chain seq x y z
N CYS A 1 6.44 6.86 16.74
CA CYS A 1 6.27 5.74 15.76
C CYS A 1 7.53 5.48 14.92
N THR A 2 8.56 6.31 14.98
CA THR A 2 9.72 6.24 14.05
C THR A 2 10.91 5.41 14.55
N SER A 3 10.84 4.83 15.74
CA SER A 3 11.97 4.17 16.39
C SER A 3 11.94 2.63 16.33
N ARG A 4 10.91 2.01 15.77
CA ARG A 4 10.85 0.55 15.63
C ARG A 4 11.31 0.08 14.26
N THR A 5 12.03 -1.04 14.28
CA THR A 5 12.59 -1.74 13.12
C THR A 5 11.53 -2.35 12.20
N ASP A 6 10.27 -2.35 12.61
CA ASP A 6 9.16 -3.06 11.98
C ASP A 6 8.38 -2.19 10.95
N LEU A 7 8.61 -0.87 10.93
CA LEU A 7 8.03 0.01 9.91
C LEU A 7 8.94 0.08 8.68
N PRO A 8 8.39 0.35 7.50
CA PRO A 8 9.21 0.50 6.31
C PRO A 8 10.30 1.53 6.56
N HIS A 9 11.54 1.07 6.58
CA HIS A 9 12.67 1.94 6.84
C HIS A 9 12.84 2.90 5.67
N ILE A 10 12.49 4.17 5.86
CA ILE A 10 12.76 5.25 4.90
C ILE A 10 14.12 5.88 5.24
N SER A 11 15.00 5.96 4.27
CA SER A 11 16.33 6.54 4.36
C SER A 11 16.43 7.80 3.48
N PRO A 12 17.49 8.63 3.64
CA PRO A 12 17.72 9.77 2.77
C PRO A 12 17.95 9.42 1.28
N ARG A 13 18.14 8.14 0.96
CA ARG A 13 18.33 7.67 -0.42
C ARG A 13 17.00 7.35 -1.12
N GLU A 14 15.90 7.38 -0.38
CA GLU A 14 14.58 7.08 -0.94
C GLU A 14 14.04 8.27 -1.74
N VAL A 15 13.22 7.93 -2.74
CA VAL A 15 12.55 8.88 -3.61
C VAL A 15 11.08 8.53 -3.63
N HIS A 16 10.23 9.45 -3.21
CA HIS A 16 8.77 9.35 -3.24
C HIS A 16 8.20 10.23 -4.34
N ILE A 17 7.12 9.78 -4.99
CA ILE A 17 6.32 10.61 -5.89
C ILE A 17 5.06 11.10 -5.17
N SER A 18 4.96 12.40 -4.95
CA SER A 18 3.78 13.05 -4.39
C SER A 18 2.79 13.41 -5.50
N TYR A 19 1.69 12.69 -5.57
CA TYR A 19 0.63 12.92 -6.56
C TYR A 19 -0.78 12.85 -5.94
N LEU A 20 -0.93 12.26 -4.77
CA LEU A 20 -2.18 12.29 -4.04
C LEU A 20 -2.42 13.71 -3.49
N PRO A 21 -3.66 14.15 -3.34
CA PRO A 21 -3.94 15.48 -2.79
C PRO A 21 -3.36 15.65 -1.37
N LEU A 22 -2.62 16.72 -1.14
CA LEU A 22 -2.10 17.05 0.20
C LEU A 22 -3.21 17.35 1.21
N ALA A 23 -4.42 17.68 0.75
CA ALA A 23 -5.58 17.76 1.64
C ALA A 23 -5.99 16.40 2.22
N HIS A 24 -5.54 15.30 1.62
CA HIS A 24 -5.78 13.96 2.14
C HIS A 24 -4.68 13.58 3.12
N ILE A 25 -5.05 13.19 4.34
CA ILE A 25 -4.12 12.92 5.44
C ILE A 25 -3.04 11.88 5.07
N PHE A 26 -3.37 10.90 4.23
CA PHE A 26 -2.43 9.86 3.82
C PHE A 26 -1.20 10.46 3.13
N GLU A 27 -1.40 11.33 2.13
CA GLU A 27 -0.28 11.99 1.44
C GLU A 27 0.49 12.94 2.38
N THR A 28 -0.24 13.71 3.19
CA THR A 28 0.38 14.62 4.17
C THR A 28 1.32 13.89 5.11
N VAL A 29 0.91 12.76 5.65
CA VAL A 29 1.73 11.96 6.56
C VAL A 29 2.94 11.37 5.84
N VAL A 30 2.75 10.81 4.64
CA VAL A 30 3.87 10.23 3.87
C VAL A 30 4.88 11.30 3.48
N MET A 31 4.44 12.45 3.01
CA MET A 31 5.33 13.56 2.63
C MET A 31 6.12 14.06 3.84
N ASN A 32 5.44 14.32 4.97
CA ASN A 32 6.13 14.75 6.19
C ASN A 32 7.12 13.70 6.69
N PHE A 33 6.80 12.42 6.56
CA PHE A 33 7.72 11.35 6.94
C PHE A 33 8.94 11.29 6.01
N CYS A 34 8.75 11.47 4.70
CA CYS A 34 9.87 11.60 3.76
C CYS A 34 10.77 12.78 4.11
N LEU A 35 10.21 13.96 4.38
CA LEU A 35 10.96 15.15 4.78
C LEU A 35 11.71 14.92 6.10
N PHE A 36 11.04 14.35 7.11
CA PHE A 36 11.66 14.03 8.39
C PHE A 36 12.84 13.08 8.25
N ARG A 37 12.80 12.15 7.29
CA ARG A 37 13.87 11.17 7.04
C ARG A 37 14.91 11.67 6.03
N GLY A 38 14.75 12.88 5.49
CA GLY A 38 15.64 13.44 4.47
C GLY A 38 15.52 12.77 3.09
N ALA A 39 14.41 12.07 2.83
CA ALA A 39 14.13 11.44 1.54
C ALA A 39 13.71 12.50 0.51
N ALA A 40 13.98 12.24 -0.76
CA ALA A 40 13.55 13.13 -1.84
C ALA A 40 12.06 12.94 -2.17
N VAL A 41 11.38 14.05 -2.46
CA VAL A 41 9.99 14.06 -2.92
C VAL A 41 9.94 14.72 -4.28
N GLY A 42 9.49 13.99 -5.30
CA GLY A 42 9.16 14.52 -6.62
C GLY A 42 7.66 14.76 -6.74
N PHE A 43 7.28 15.83 -7.43
CA PHE A 43 5.88 16.15 -7.68
C PHE A 43 5.48 15.74 -9.10
N TYR A 44 4.26 15.24 -9.23
CA TYR A 44 3.70 14.92 -10.54
C TYR A 44 3.38 16.19 -11.35
N GLN A 45 3.19 16.06 -12.66
CA GLN A 45 2.94 17.20 -13.58
C GLN A 45 1.54 17.83 -13.47
N GLY A 46 0.71 17.39 -12.51
CA GLY A 46 -0.65 17.93 -12.29
C GLY A 46 -1.76 17.15 -13.01
N ASP A 47 -1.42 16.19 -13.85
CA ASP A 47 -2.40 15.35 -14.57
C ASP A 47 -2.26 13.88 -14.11
N THR A 48 -3.22 13.39 -13.33
CA THR A 48 -3.23 12.01 -12.84
C THR A 48 -3.38 10.95 -13.94
N LEU A 49 -3.85 11.34 -15.13
CA LEU A 49 -3.89 10.42 -16.27
C LEU A 49 -2.48 10.13 -16.81
N LYS A 50 -1.55 11.07 -16.61
CA LYS A 50 -0.15 10.97 -17.02
C LYS A 50 0.81 10.49 -15.93
N ILE A 51 0.30 10.04 -14.79
CA ILE A 51 1.12 9.59 -13.65
C ILE A 51 2.16 8.52 -14.03
N LEU A 52 1.89 7.71 -15.05
CA LEU A 52 2.84 6.70 -15.53
C LEU A 52 4.05 7.33 -16.23
N ASP A 53 3.90 8.49 -16.85
CA ASP A 53 5.00 9.24 -17.46
C ASP A 53 5.86 9.87 -16.35
N ASP A 54 5.21 10.37 -15.29
CA ASP A 54 5.91 10.88 -14.10
C ASP A 54 6.69 9.78 -13.39
N LEU A 55 6.11 8.58 -13.25
CA LEU A 55 6.80 7.41 -12.69
C LEU A 55 8.04 7.04 -13.51
N GLN A 56 7.95 7.09 -14.84
CA GLN A 56 9.09 6.82 -15.73
C GLN A 56 10.20 7.87 -15.60
N ALA A 57 9.81 9.13 -15.44
CA ALA A 57 10.77 10.23 -15.31
C ALA A 57 11.47 10.21 -13.94
N LEU A 58 10.72 10.01 -12.85
CA LEU A 58 11.24 10.07 -11.49
C LEU A 58 11.90 8.77 -11.03
N ARG A 59 11.36 7.63 -11.42
CA ARG A 59 11.77 6.28 -10.99
C ARG A 59 11.83 6.17 -9.45
N PRO A 60 10.68 6.30 -8.77
CA PRO A 60 10.63 6.33 -7.31
C PRO A 60 11.06 4.99 -6.70
N THR A 61 11.62 5.05 -5.48
CA THR A 61 11.97 3.86 -4.68
C THR A 61 10.85 3.45 -3.74
N ILE A 62 9.96 4.41 -3.42
CA ILE A 62 8.74 4.20 -2.64
C ILE A 62 7.57 4.70 -3.48
N PHE A 63 6.56 3.86 -3.62
CA PHE A 63 5.35 4.20 -4.34
C PHE A 63 4.13 4.05 -3.43
N VAL A 64 3.57 5.18 -3.01
CA VAL A 64 2.36 5.25 -2.20
C VAL A 64 1.17 5.53 -3.09
N SER A 65 0.14 4.72 -3.00
CA SER A 65 -0.98 4.80 -3.93
C SER A 65 -2.27 4.26 -3.32
N VAL A 66 -3.34 4.37 -4.10
CA VAL A 66 -4.66 3.84 -3.79
C VAL A 66 -4.99 2.68 -4.73
N PRO A 67 -5.94 1.78 -4.36
CA PRO A 67 -6.26 0.60 -5.16
C PRO A 67 -6.58 0.89 -6.63
N ARG A 68 -7.26 2.01 -6.89
CA ARG A 68 -7.62 2.41 -8.27
C ARG A 68 -6.42 2.52 -9.20
N LEU A 69 -5.31 3.10 -8.73
CA LEU A 69 -4.12 3.22 -9.57
C LEU A 69 -3.35 1.91 -9.65
N TYR A 70 -3.30 1.13 -8.59
CA TYR A 70 -2.71 -0.21 -8.61
C TYR A 70 -3.43 -1.14 -9.60
N ASN A 71 -4.77 -1.12 -9.62
CA ASN A 71 -5.57 -1.85 -10.62
C ASN A 71 -5.24 -1.38 -12.04
N ARG A 72 -5.12 -0.07 -12.28
CA ARG A 72 -4.74 0.47 -13.58
C ARG A 72 -3.34 0.01 -14.03
N ILE A 73 -2.38 -0.07 -13.11
CA ILE A 73 -1.04 -0.60 -13.39
C ILE A 73 -1.12 -2.10 -13.74
N HIS A 74 -1.84 -2.88 -12.93
CA HIS A 74 -2.11 -4.29 -13.20
C HIS A 74 -2.68 -4.49 -14.61
N ASP A 75 -3.77 -3.79 -14.93
CA ASP A 75 -4.46 -3.93 -16.22
C ASP A 75 -3.58 -3.52 -17.39
N LYS A 76 -2.76 -2.48 -17.23
CA LYS A 76 -1.79 -2.07 -18.26
C LYS A 76 -0.74 -3.15 -18.52
N ILE A 77 -0.21 -3.80 -17.48
CA ILE A 77 0.78 -4.88 -17.63
C ILE A 77 0.13 -6.09 -18.30
N VAL A 78 -1.00 -6.55 -17.78
CA VAL A 78 -1.73 -7.73 -18.31
C VAL A 78 -2.23 -7.48 -19.72
N GLY A 79 -2.81 -6.32 -19.99
CA GLY A 79 -3.25 -5.91 -21.32
C GLY A 79 -2.11 -5.85 -22.32
N GLY A 80 -0.96 -5.29 -21.92
CA GLY A 80 0.25 -5.25 -22.74
C GLY A 80 0.82 -6.65 -23.06
N ALA A 81 0.78 -7.56 -22.07
CA ALA A 81 1.20 -8.95 -22.29
C ALA A 81 0.26 -9.71 -23.22
N ARG A 82 -1.05 -9.51 -23.10
CA ARG A 82 -2.07 -10.08 -24.00
C ARG A 82 -1.93 -9.55 -25.43
N ALA A 83 -1.74 -8.24 -25.57
CA ALA A 83 -1.58 -7.60 -26.88
C ALA A 83 -0.32 -8.09 -27.64
N LYS A 84 0.76 -8.39 -26.92
CA LYS A 84 1.96 -9.00 -27.54
C LYS A 84 1.69 -10.37 -28.12
N GLY A 85 0.76 -11.15 -27.54
CA GLY A 85 0.35 -12.47 -28.03
C GLY A 85 1.50 -13.45 -28.24
N GLY A 86 1.23 -14.51 -29.04
CA GLY A 86 2.25 -15.48 -29.47
C GLY A 86 3.05 -16.09 -28.32
N LEU A 87 4.32 -16.40 -28.58
CA LEU A 87 5.24 -16.99 -27.60
C LEU A 87 5.58 -16.03 -26.46
N ALA A 88 5.69 -14.73 -26.75
CA ALA A 88 6.06 -13.74 -25.75
C ALA A 88 4.98 -13.56 -24.68
N GLY A 89 3.71 -13.49 -25.10
CA GLY A 89 2.57 -13.43 -24.16
C GLY A 89 2.46 -14.72 -23.34
N LYS A 90 2.56 -15.89 -23.98
CA LYS A 90 2.52 -17.18 -23.28
C LYS A 90 3.65 -17.31 -22.25
N LEU A 91 4.85 -16.88 -22.61
CA LEU A 91 5.99 -16.90 -21.69
C LEU A 91 5.80 -15.95 -20.49
N PHE A 92 5.21 -14.77 -20.72
CA PHE A 92 4.88 -13.84 -19.62
C PHE A 92 3.94 -14.49 -18.60
N PHE A 93 2.83 -15.08 -19.06
CA PHE A 93 1.86 -15.70 -18.14
C PHE A 93 2.45 -16.93 -17.45
N LYS A 94 3.22 -17.78 -18.15
CA LYS A 94 3.93 -18.90 -17.53
C LYS A 94 4.90 -18.42 -16.44
N ALA A 95 5.63 -17.35 -16.68
CA ALA A 95 6.55 -16.76 -15.71
C ALA A 95 5.81 -16.15 -14.50
N LEU A 96 4.67 -15.51 -14.76
CA LEU A 96 3.80 -14.97 -13.72
C LEU A 96 3.28 -16.07 -12.81
N ASP A 97 2.71 -17.14 -13.39
CA ASP A 97 2.17 -18.28 -12.64
C ASP A 97 3.25 -18.95 -11.79
N ALA A 98 4.44 -19.16 -12.33
CA ALA A 98 5.55 -19.74 -11.59
C ALA A 98 5.98 -18.86 -10.39
N LYS A 99 5.96 -17.54 -10.56
CA LYS A 99 6.29 -16.60 -9.49
C LYS A 99 5.18 -16.53 -8.43
N LEU A 100 3.91 -16.57 -8.82
CA LEU A 100 2.77 -16.62 -7.90
C LEU A 100 2.77 -17.91 -7.07
N GLN A 101 2.96 -19.07 -7.72
CA GLN A 101 3.10 -20.34 -7.03
C GLN A 101 4.24 -20.32 -6.01
N ARG A 102 5.38 -19.74 -6.39
CA ARG A 102 6.52 -19.60 -5.48
C ARG A 102 6.20 -18.65 -4.32
N LEU A 103 5.53 -17.52 -4.57
CA LEU A 103 5.08 -16.59 -3.52
C LEU A 103 4.23 -17.31 -2.49
N HIS A 104 3.23 -18.07 -2.93
CA HIS A 104 2.31 -18.77 -2.05
C HIS A 104 2.98 -19.95 -1.30
N ALA A 105 3.97 -20.58 -1.92
CA ALA A 105 4.67 -21.72 -1.31
C ALA A 105 5.79 -21.31 -0.32
N THR A 106 6.45 -20.18 -0.57
CA THR A 106 7.70 -19.81 0.15
C THR A 106 7.70 -18.42 0.76
N GLY A 107 6.64 -17.63 0.52
CA GLY A 107 6.60 -16.20 0.89
C GLY A 107 7.44 -15.30 -0.03
N SER A 108 8.13 -15.85 -1.03
CA SER A 108 8.98 -15.07 -1.94
C SER A 108 8.58 -15.27 -3.40
N GLY A 109 8.23 -14.17 -4.07
CA GLY A 109 7.95 -14.15 -5.51
C GLY A 109 9.20 -13.98 -6.40
N GLU A 110 10.42 -14.03 -5.86
CA GLU A 110 11.64 -13.85 -6.63
C GLU A 110 11.94 -15.05 -7.53
N HIS A 111 12.31 -14.79 -8.79
CA HIS A 111 12.73 -15.82 -9.73
C HIS A 111 13.79 -15.26 -10.68
N ARG A 112 15.07 -15.50 -10.37
CA ARG A 112 16.23 -14.88 -11.04
C ARG A 112 16.11 -14.83 -12.58
N LEU A 113 15.74 -15.93 -13.21
CA LEU A 113 15.64 -16.00 -14.68
C LEU A 113 14.48 -15.14 -15.22
N TYR A 114 13.27 -15.31 -14.67
CA TYR A 114 12.11 -14.56 -15.13
C TYR A 114 12.19 -13.08 -14.79
N ASP A 115 12.76 -12.76 -13.63
CA ASP A 115 13.02 -11.37 -13.25
C ASP A 115 13.99 -10.69 -14.22
N ALA A 116 15.08 -11.34 -14.61
CA ALA A 116 16.07 -10.78 -15.54
C ALA A 116 15.51 -10.64 -16.97
N LEU A 117 14.80 -11.64 -17.48
CA LEU A 117 14.39 -11.69 -18.88
C LEU A 117 13.08 -10.94 -19.17
N ILE A 118 12.15 -10.93 -18.22
CA ILE A 118 10.78 -10.46 -18.42
C ILE A 118 10.47 -9.27 -17.52
N PHE A 119 10.45 -9.48 -16.19
CA PHE A 119 9.91 -8.49 -15.26
C PHE A 119 10.79 -7.24 -15.09
N SER A 120 12.10 -7.36 -15.27
CA SER A 120 12.98 -6.18 -15.31
C SER A 120 12.61 -5.19 -16.43
N LYS A 121 12.16 -5.70 -17.57
CA LYS A 121 11.69 -4.85 -18.69
C LYS A 121 10.35 -4.19 -18.35
N VAL A 122 9.43 -4.95 -17.76
CA VAL A 122 8.13 -4.42 -17.30
C VAL A 122 8.33 -3.30 -16.29
N ARG A 123 9.17 -3.52 -15.26
CA ARG A 123 9.48 -2.51 -14.23
C ARG A 123 10.07 -1.24 -14.83
N ARG A 124 11.03 -1.36 -15.75
CA ARG A 124 11.64 -0.21 -16.45
C ARG A 124 10.63 0.57 -17.29
N GLN A 125 9.73 -0.13 -18.00
CA GLN A 125 8.68 0.50 -18.80
C GLN A 125 7.65 1.26 -17.95
N LEU A 126 7.54 0.92 -16.68
CA LEU A 126 6.65 1.62 -15.73
C LEU A 126 7.39 2.67 -14.90
N GLY A 127 8.71 2.72 -14.95
CA GLY A 127 9.53 3.54 -14.05
C GLY A 127 9.56 3.04 -12.61
N LEU A 128 9.22 1.76 -12.39
CA LEU A 128 9.18 1.11 -11.07
C LEU A 128 10.35 0.13 -10.85
N ASP A 129 11.40 0.23 -11.64
CA ASP A 129 12.56 -0.67 -11.57
C ASP A 129 13.48 -0.42 -10.37
N ARG A 130 13.29 0.71 -9.67
CA ARG A 130 13.94 1.03 -8.39
C ARG A 130 12.99 0.90 -7.20
N CYS A 131 11.71 0.64 -7.46
CA CYS A 131 10.70 0.60 -6.40
C CYS A 131 10.88 -0.64 -5.53
N ALA A 132 11.23 -0.41 -4.27
CA ALA A 132 11.38 -1.46 -3.27
C ALA A 132 10.17 -1.59 -2.34
N LYS A 133 9.36 -0.54 -2.23
CA LYS A 133 8.22 -0.48 -1.31
C LYS A 133 7.00 0.13 -1.99
N MET A 134 5.89 -0.56 -1.91
CA MET A 134 4.57 -0.09 -2.34
C MET A 134 3.65 -0.03 -1.12
N LEU A 135 3.01 1.12 -0.90
CA LEU A 135 2.05 1.30 0.19
C LEU A 135 0.66 1.52 -0.40
N CYS A 136 -0.32 0.85 0.16
CA CYS A 136 -1.72 0.94 -0.26
C CYS A 136 -2.60 1.27 0.96
N GLY A 137 -3.54 2.17 0.79
CA GLY A 137 -4.49 2.56 1.80
C GLY A 137 -5.74 3.19 1.21
N SER A 138 -6.61 3.69 2.08
CA SER A 138 -7.88 4.38 1.76
C SER A 138 -9.02 3.48 1.26
N ALA A 139 -8.75 2.29 0.76
CA ALA A 139 -9.75 1.29 0.38
C ALA A 139 -9.11 -0.11 0.28
N PRO A 140 -9.91 -1.19 0.36
CA PRO A 140 -9.41 -2.55 0.15
C PRO A 140 -8.87 -2.74 -1.27
N ILE A 141 -7.80 -3.53 -1.41
CA ILE A 141 -7.29 -4.00 -2.70
C ILE A 141 -7.54 -5.51 -2.83
N ALA A 142 -7.86 -5.95 -4.04
CA ALA A 142 -8.06 -7.37 -4.30
C ALA A 142 -6.76 -8.17 -4.12
N ALA A 143 -6.86 -9.35 -3.51
CA ALA A 143 -5.71 -10.17 -3.16
C ALA A 143 -4.87 -10.60 -4.39
N ASP A 144 -5.54 -10.92 -5.48
CA ASP A 144 -4.91 -11.29 -6.75
C ASP A 144 -4.11 -10.14 -7.37
N VAL A 145 -4.64 -8.91 -7.28
CA VAL A 145 -3.92 -7.70 -7.73
C VAL A 145 -2.72 -7.42 -6.84
N LYS A 146 -2.86 -7.58 -5.52
CA LYS A 146 -1.77 -7.42 -4.56
C LYS A 146 -0.64 -8.42 -4.82
N ASP A 147 -0.95 -9.69 -4.95
CA ASP A 147 0.03 -10.74 -5.23
C ASP A 147 0.68 -10.57 -6.61
N PHE A 148 -0.13 -10.20 -7.62
CA PHE A 148 0.40 -9.85 -8.93
C PHE A 148 1.46 -8.73 -8.85
N LEU A 149 1.15 -7.64 -8.14
CA LEU A 149 2.07 -6.51 -8.01
C LEU A 149 3.35 -6.90 -7.24
N ARG A 150 3.22 -7.68 -6.17
CA ARG A 150 4.38 -8.25 -5.44
C ARG A 150 5.33 -8.98 -6.37
N VAL A 151 4.82 -9.86 -7.23
CA VAL A 151 5.68 -10.66 -8.11
C VAL A 151 6.13 -9.91 -9.37
N ALA A 152 5.30 -9.03 -9.94
CA ALA A 152 5.62 -8.29 -11.15
C ALA A 152 6.62 -7.16 -10.88
N ILE A 153 6.42 -6.40 -9.82
CA ILE A 153 7.31 -5.30 -9.43
C ILE A 153 8.47 -5.81 -8.57
N GLY A 154 8.25 -6.85 -7.76
CA GLY A 154 9.27 -7.37 -6.86
C GLY A 154 9.51 -6.45 -5.65
N ALA A 155 8.52 -5.66 -5.27
CA ALA A 155 8.54 -4.75 -4.14
C ALA A 155 7.73 -5.31 -2.97
N GLN A 156 8.10 -4.94 -1.74
CA GLN A 156 7.26 -5.15 -0.56
C GLN A 156 5.94 -4.41 -0.75
N PHE A 157 4.83 -5.08 -0.52
CA PHE A 157 3.50 -4.49 -0.64
C PHE A 157 2.85 -4.39 0.74
N ILE A 158 2.69 -3.17 1.21
CA ILE A 158 2.25 -2.85 2.57
C ILE A 158 0.87 -2.24 2.50
N GLU A 159 -0.10 -2.86 3.15
CA GLU A 159 -1.42 -2.28 3.38
C GLU A 159 -1.52 -1.66 4.76
N GLY A 160 -2.36 -0.65 4.89
CA GLY A 160 -2.72 -0.05 6.16
C GLY A 160 -4.17 0.39 6.17
N TYR A 161 -4.76 0.42 7.35
CA TYR A 161 -6.08 0.96 7.62
C TYR A 161 -5.97 2.16 8.54
N GLY A 162 -6.79 3.15 8.30
CA GLY A 162 -6.91 4.31 9.16
C GLY A 162 -7.89 5.33 8.61
N LEU A 163 -8.04 6.39 9.34
CA LEU A 163 -9.00 7.47 9.10
C LEU A 163 -8.27 8.80 9.12
N THR A 164 -8.93 9.86 8.65
CA THR A 164 -8.45 11.24 8.84
C THR A 164 -8.26 11.53 10.34
N GLU A 165 -9.18 11.05 11.16
CA GLU A 165 -9.22 11.19 12.61
C GLU A 165 -8.12 10.44 13.34
N THR A 166 -7.48 9.45 12.68
CA THR A 166 -6.35 8.69 13.24
C THR A 166 -5.00 9.08 12.62
N SER A 167 -4.91 10.24 11.97
CA SER A 167 -3.70 10.72 11.29
C SER A 167 -3.14 9.70 10.30
N ALA A 168 -3.99 9.16 9.45
CA ALA A 168 -3.82 8.21 8.37
C ALA A 168 -3.75 6.72 8.79
N ALA A 169 -2.95 6.32 9.78
CA ALA A 169 -2.72 4.89 10.02
C ALA A 169 -3.06 4.48 11.47
N ALA A 170 -4.06 3.61 11.62
CA ALA A 170 -4.36 2.89 12.86
C ALA A 170 -3.77 1.46 12.83
N THR A 171 -3.73 0.81 11.65
CA THR A 171 -3.04 -0.46 11.45
C THR A 171 -2.11 -0.41 10.26
N ILE A 172 -1.12 -1.29 10.23
CA ILE A 172 -0.18 -1.43 9.12
C ILE A 172 0.33 -2.87 9.04
N CYS A 173 0.37 -3.43 7.83
CA CYS A 173 0.96 -4.74 7.59
C CYS A 173 2.48 -4.69 7.73
N HIS A 174 3.08 -5.78 8.22
CA HIS A 174 4.53 -5.91 8.21
C HIS A 174 5.03 -5.99 6.75
N PRO A 175 6.16 -5.37 6.41
CA PRO A 175 6.70 -5.38 5.04
C PRO A 175 6.92 -6.77 4.45
N ASP A 176 7.27 -7.75 5.28
CA ASP A 176 7.53 -9.13 4.88
C ASP A 176 6.29 -10.03 4.97
N ASP A 177 5.15 -9.47 5.38
CA ASP A 177 3.90 -10.20 5.43
C ASP A 177 3.29 -10.32 4.03
N VAL A 178 3.28 -11.52 3.51
CA VAL A 178 2.72 -11.84 2.19
C VAL A 178 1.28 -12.34 2.26
N THR A 179 0.69 -12.44 3.44
CA THR A 179 -0.70 -12.88 3.59
C THR A 179 -1.69 -11.81 3.12
N ASN A 180 -2.91 -12.23 2.89
CA ASN A 180 -3.97 -11.39 2.37
C ASN A 180 -5.16 -11.35 3.34
N PHE A 181 -6.17 -10.54 3.05
CA PHE A 181 -7.43 -10.42 3.79
C PHE A 181 -7.30 -9.81 5.19
N HIS A 182 -6.27 -9.01 5.43
CA HIS A 182 -6.11 -8.20 6.64
C HIS A 182 -5.37 -6.91 6.34
N VAL A 183 -5.42 -5.97 7.27
CA VAL A 183 -4.80 -4.64 7.17
C VAL A 183 -3.69 -4.45 8.21
N GLY A 184 -3.14 -5.55 8.71
CA GLY A 184 -2.02 -5.58 9.63
C GLY A 184 -2.39 -5.44 11.11
N MET A 185 -1.38 -5.16 11.92
CA MET A 185 -1.49 -4.98 13.36
C MET A 185 -1.68 -3.50 13.74
N PRO A 186 -2.17 -3.21 14.95
CA PRO A 186 -2.23 -1.86 15.48
C PRO A 186 -0.88 -1.15 15.38
N ALA A 187 -0.91 0.10 14.93
CA ALA A 187 0.28 0.94 14.95
C ALA A 187 0.70 1.20 16.40
N LEU A 188 2.02 1.39 16.63
CA LEU A 188 2.55 1.57 17.99
C LEU A 188 2.02 2.78 18.74
N CYS A 189 1.45 3.72 18.03
CA CYS A 189 0.89 4.94 18.59
C CYS A 189 -0.59 4.82 18.94
N CYS A 190 -1.20 3.64 18.80
CA CYS A 190 -2.61 3.47 19.11
C CYS A 190 -2.93 2.10 19.71
N GLU A 191 -4.08 2.03 20.32
CA GLU A 191 -4.75 0.83 20.80
C GLU A 191 -6.04 0.67 20.01
N LEU A 192 -6.42 -0.57 19.72
CA LEU A 192 -7.66 -0.91 19.02
C LEU A 192 -8.57 -1.75 19.92
N LYS A 193 -9.87 -1.51 19.80
CA LYS A 193 -10.91 -2.28 20.45
C LYS A 193 -12.05 -2.50 19.47
N LEU A 194 -12.67 -3.67 19.53
CA LEU A 194 -13.95 -3.93 18.91
C LEU A 194 -15.06 -3.64 19.90
N GLN A 195 -16.02 -2.80 19.54
CA GLN A 195 -17.22 -2.51 20.32
C GLN A 195 -18.40 -3.25 19.70
N ASP A 196 -19.18 -3.92 20.54
CA ASP A 196 -20.38 -4.62 20.13
C ASP A 196 -21.41 -3.66 19.53
N VAL A 197 -22.03 -4.07 18.43
CA VAL A 197 -23.15 -3.35 17.79
C VAL A 197 -24.27 -4.33 17.57
N SER A 198 -25.08 -4.52 18.62
CA SER A 198 -26.15 -5.54 18.68
C SER A 198 -27.18 -5.38 17.57
N GLU A 199 -27.49 -4.14 17.15
CA GLU A 199 -28.43 -3.84 16.07
C GLU A 199 -27.95 -4.36 14.70
N MET A 200 -26.65 -4.51 14.53
CA MET A 200 -26.01 -5.05 13.31
C MET A 200 -25.58 -6.51 13.47
N GLY A 201 -25.82 -7.11 14.62
CA GLY A 201 -25.40 -8.48 14.92
C GLY A 201 -23.88 -8.64 15.13
N TYR A 202 -23.15 -7.56 15.40
CA TYR A 202 -21.73 -7.62 15.65
C TYR A 202 -21.42 -7.83 17.13
N SER A 203 -20.57 -8.79 17.43
CA SER A 203 -20.12 -9.09 18.80
C SER A 203 -18.62 -9.38 18.83
N SER A 204 -17.93 -8.73 19.76
CA SER A 204 -16.52 -8.96 20.04
C SER A 204 -16.24 -10.33 20.65
N ALA A 205 -17.28 -10.99 21.19
CA ALA A 205 -17.23 -12.34 21.74
C ALA A 205 -17.56 -13.43 20.70
N ALA A 206 -17.93 -13.06 19.45
CA ALA A 206 -18.19 -14.01 18.38
C ALA A 206 -16.89 -14.67 17.86
N ASP A 207 -17.02 -15.75 17.11
CA ASP A 207 -15.92 -16.39 16.41
C ASP A 207 -16.24 -16.48 14.89
N PRO A 208 -15.57 -15.72 14.02
CA PRO A 208 -14.57 -14.70 14.35
C PRO A 208 -15.19 -13.44 15.02
N PRO A 209 -14.41 -12.71 15.85
CA PRO A 209 -14.88 -11.49 16.50
C PRO A 209 -15.24 -10.41 15.48
N SER A 210 -16.34 -9.69 15.74
CA SER A 210 -16.78 -8.56 14.91
C SER A 210 -17.25 -7.41 15.78
N GLY A 211 -17.13 -6.18 15.28
CA GLY A 211 -17.54 -5.00 16.04
C GLY A 211 -17.14 -3.70 15.35
N GLU A 212 -17.60 -2.58 15.90
CA GLU A 212 -17.10 -1.27 15.51
C GLU A 212 -15.66 -1.10 15.97
N VAL A 213 -14.79 -0.64 15.05
CA VAL A 213 -13.36 -0.44 15.34
C VAL A 213 -13.18 0.89 16.05
N CYS A 214 -12.89 0.83 17.35
CA CYS A 214 -12.55 2.00 18.16
C CYS A 214 -11.03 2.14 18.28
N VAL A 215 -10.54 3.37 18.10
CA VAL A 215 -9.10 3.68 18.13
C VAL A 215 -8.81 4.69 19.25
N ARG A 216 -7.79 4.42 20.06
CA ARG A 216 -7.27 5.33 21.08
C ARG A 216 -5.77 5.52 20.92
N GLY A 217 -5.29 6.72 21.14
CA GLY A 217 -3.85 7.02 21.17
C GLY A 217 -3.51 8.42 20.67
N PRO A 218 -2.24 8.81 20.72
CA PRO A 218 -1.79 10.13 20.29
C PRO A 218 -1.93 10.40 18.78
N CYS A 219 -2.27 9.37 17.97
CA CYS A 219 -2.61 9.54 16.58
C CYS A 219 -4.04 10.05 16.34
N VAL A 220 -4.91 9.94 17.35
CA VAL A 220 -6.29 10.41 17.24
C VAL A 220 -6.32 11.93 17.46
N PHE A 221 -6.92 12.65 16.51
CA PHE A 221 -6.99 14.11 16.56
C PHE A 221 -7.97 14.63 17.63
N GLY A 222 -7.85 15.91 17.98
CA GLY A 222 -8.68 16.52 19.04
C GLY A 222 -10.11 16.86 18.61
N GLY A 223 -10.47 16.71 17.33
CA GLY A 223 -11.77 17.02 16.77
C GLY A 223 -11.71 18.00 15.61
N TYR A 224 -12.82 18.15 14.89
CA TYR A 224 -12.94 19.10 13.76
C TYR A 224 -13.10 20.54 14.25
N TYR A 225 -12.53 21.46 13.50
CA TYR A 225 -12.56 22.89 13.84
C TYR A 225 -14.00 23.43 13.87
N LYS A 226 -14.38 24.06 15.00
CA LYS A 226 -15.73 24.59 15.28
C LYS A 226 -16.87 23.57 15.22
N MET A 227 -16.60 22.25 15.34
CA MET A 227 -17.61 21.22 15.45
C MET A 227 -17.62 20.65 16.88
N GLU A 228 -18.74 20.73 17.57
CA GLU A 228 -18.89 20.19 18.95
C GLU A 228 -19.10 18.67 18.95
N VAL A 229 -19.54 18.09 17.85
CA VAL A 229 -20.00 16.69 17.70
C VAL A 229 -18.90 15.65 17.94
N THR A 230 -17.64 16.02 17.90
CA THR A 230 -16.52 15.09 18.11
C THR A 230 -16.21 14.79 19.58
N ARG A 231 -16.94 15.41 20.52
CA ARG A 231 -16.75 15.13 21.96
C ARG A 231 -17.49 13.90 22.47
N ASP A 232 -18.46 13.39 21.70
CA ASP A 232 -19.34 12.28 22.08
C ASP A 232 -18.81 10.89 21.67
N TYR A 233 -17.67 10.81 20.97
CA TYR A 233 -16.99 9.53 20.84
C TYR A 233 -16.38 9.17 22.21
N PRO A 234 -16.79 8.04 22.79
CA PRO A 234 -16.30 7.66 24.10
C PRO A 234 -14.78 7.59 24.06
N ARG A 235 -14.13 8.43 24.86
CA ARG A 235 -12.70 8.26 25.16
C ARG A 235 -12.57 6.89 25.79
N LEU A 236 -11.91 5.96 25.09
CA LEU A 236 -11.58 4.65 25.64
C LEU A 236 -10.76 4.77 26.92
#